data_7bd4604bf0f888953ca2f885264b8c08
#
_entry.id   7bd4604bf0f888953ca2f885264b8c08
#
_cell.length_a   1.000
_cell.length_b   1.000
_cell.length_c   1.000
_cell.angle_alpha   90.00
_cell.angle_beta   90.00
_cell.angle_gamma   90.00
#
_symmetry.space_group_name_H-M   'P 1'
#
loop_
_entity.id
_entity.type
_entity.pdbx_description
1 polymer ?
#
loop_
_entity_poly.entity_id
_entity_poly.type
_entity_poly.pdbx_seq_one_letter_code
_entity_poly.pdbx_strand_id
1 'polypeptide(L)'
;MPISFDPQTGFVKPRYDGGCFCDIPGFIRSVLVSDAPGTLKPDGFQRLPERYQNVILLFIDAFGWRFFEQTADRYPFLQRFIHQGSVTKLTSQFPSTTAAHVTALYTGRPVGQHGIFEWQYYEPLVDAIIQPLPFSFAGTKQPETLRETGVPGNVLLPRNDFVQGLQAAGITCYVSQPGALSGSTYSTMISEGATLLPYKTQPEMLVNLGLAMDEASGPALFSIYLPQIDSICHDYGPGSLHLEAEMEACFAGLESWFQREQLRGRPDTLLLVTADHGQVAVDPDTVIYLNLLPEYTTLKPLLRTNRQGQVLAPAGSPRDMFLYIREGEIEAARSLLSSLLTDRAVVARTSELMDAGYFGPPPFAPQFLARMAELVILPFEGESVWWFEQDR
;
A
#
# COMPACT_ATOMS: atom_id res chain seq x y z
N MET A 1 5.31 -21.80 1.85
CA MET A 1 5.27 -22.32 0.46
C MET A 1 5.91 -21.29 -0.46
N PRO A 2 6.62 -21.66 -1.52
CA PRO A 2 7.21 -20.70 -2.44
C PRO A 2 6.10 -19.85 -3.10
N ILE A 3 6.42 -18.58 -3.36
CA ILE A 3 5.56 -17.70 -4.15
C ILE A 3 5.52 -18.23 -5.58
N SER A 4 4.34 -18.51 -6.10
CA SER A 4 4.14 -18.97 -7.47
C SER A 4 3.79 -17.83 -8.39
N PHE A 5 4.38 -17.82 -9.57
CA PHE A 5 3.98 -16.98 -10.68
C PHE A 5 2.93 -17.69 -11.51
N ASP A 6 2.01 -16.95 -12.10
CA ASP A 6 1.18 -17.46 -13.17
C ASP A 6 2.08 -17.77 -14.38
N PRO A 7 2.15 -19.03 -14.85
CA PRO A 7 3.05 -19.41 -15.93
C PRO A 7 2.75 -18.70 -17.27
N GLN A 8 1.52 -18.17 -17.46
CA GLN A 8 1.12 -17.52 -18.70
C GLN A 8 1.39 -16.01 -18.69
N THR A 9 1.25 -15.36 -17.53
CA THR A 9 1.33 -13.91 -17.41
C THR A 9 2.52 -13.42 -16.60
N GLY A 10 3.15 -14.28 -15.81
CA GLY A 10 4.18 -13.91 -14.85
C GLY A 10 3.67 -13.19 -13.61
N PHE A 11 2.36 -12.99 -13.48
CA PHE A 11 1.79 -12.28 -12.33
C PHE A 11 1.84 -13.13 -11.06
N VAL A 12 2.02 -12.44 -9.92
CA VAL A 12 2.03 -13.04 -8.59
C VAL A 12 0.68 -12.85 -7.94
N LYS A 13 0.03 -13.96 -7.57
CA LYS A 13 -1.21 -13.91 -6.79
C LYS A 13 -0.90 -13.63 -5.32
N PRO A 14 -1.62 -12.70 -4.65
CA PRO A 14 -1.48 -12.47 -3.21
C PRO A 14 -1.76 -13.72 -2.38
N ARG A 15 -0.97 -13.91 -1.34
CA ARG A 15 -1.03 -15.08 -0.45
C ARG A 15 -1.73 -14.75 0.87
N TYR A 16 -3.06 -14.66 0.84
CA TYR A 16 -3.88 -14.37 2.02
C TYR A 16 -3.98 -15.52 3.04
N ASP A 17 -3.11 -16.50 2.94
CA ASP A 17 -3.02 -17.68 3.83
C ASP A 17 -1.93 -17.57 4.91
N GLY A 18 -1.50 -16.37 5.23
CA GLY A 18 -0.41 -16.08 6.17
C GLY A 18 0.91 -15.73 5.49
N GLY A 19 0.89 -15.35 4.22
CA GLY A 19 2.06 -14.94 3.44
C GLY A 19 1.89 -13.60 2.73
N CYS A 20 1.00 -12.73 3.22
CA CYS A 20 0.71 -11.43 2.64
C CYS A 20 1.02 -10.29 3.62
N PHE A 21 1.27 -9.11 3.08
CA PHE A 21 1.44 -7.88 3.88
C PHE A 21 0.28 -7.66 4.87
N CYS A 22 -0.97 -7.91 4.47
CA CYS A 22 -2.14 -7.72 5.35
C CYS A 22 -2.17 -8.64 6.59
N ASP A 23 -1.27 -9.63 6.67
CA ASP A 23 -1.11 -10.47 7.85
C ASP A 23 -0.22 -9.84 8.94
N ILE A 24 0.53 -8.77 8.61
CA ILE A 24 1.44 -8.08 9.55
C ILE A 24 0.72 -7.55 10.79
N PRO A 25 -0.45 -6.87 10.70
CA PRO A 25 -1.18 -6.41 11.88
C PRO A 25 -1.53 -7.53 12.85
N GLY A 26 -2.00 -8.66 12.32
CA GLY A 26 -2.31 -9.84 13.13
C GLY A 26 -1.07 -10.42 13.81
N PHE A 27 0.08 -10.43 13.13
CA PHE A 27 1.35 -10.83 13.73
C PHE A 27 1.77 -9.87 14.85
N ILE A 28 1.75 -8.55 14.62
CA ILE A 28 2.06 -7.55 15.67
C ILE A 28 1.17 -7.74 16.88
N ARG A 29 -0.14 -7.93 16.67
CA ARG A 29 -1.06 -8.21 17.75
C ARG A 29 -0.68 -9.48 18.51
N SER A 30 -0.30 -10.54 17.81
CA SER A 30 0.05 -11.83 18.46
C SER A 30 1.27 -11.77 19.35
N VAL A 31 2.23 -10.88 19.06
CA VAL A 31 3.45 -10.73 19.88
C VAL A 31 3.32 -9.70 21.00
N LEU A 32 2.34 -8.78 20.92
CA LEU A 32 2.08 -7.76 21.95
C LEU A 32 0.96 -8.16 22.92
N VAL A 33 -0.05 -8.90 22.44
CA VAL A 33 -1.26 -9.22 23.23
C VAL A 33 -1.30 -10.71 23.57
N SER A 34 -1.48 -11.06 24.84
CA SER A 34 -1.61 -12.45 25.27
C SER A 34 -2.82 -13.11 24.61
N ASP A 35 -2.64 -14.38 24.23
CA ASP A 35 -3.68 -15.25 23.64
C ASP A 35 -4.27 -14.79 22.30
N ALA A 36 -3.64 -13.81 21.63
CA ALA A 36 -4.00 -13.45 20.28
C ALA A 36 -3.38 -14.43 19.26
N PRO A 37 -4.16 -14.99 18.31
CA PRO A 37 -3.61 -15.86 17.28
C PRO A 37 -2.78 -15.04 16.29
N GLY A 38 -1.60 -15.56 15.94
CA GLY A 38 -0.78 -15.00 14.86
C GLY A 38 -1.36 -15.35 13.49
N THR A 39 -1.31 -14.40 12.58
CA THR A 39 -1.77 -14.56 11.20
C THR A 39 -0.64 -14.89 10.24
N LEU A 40 0.54 -14.29 10.43
CA LEU A 40 1.74 -14.65 9.67
C LEU A 40 2.24 -16.05 10.05
N LYS A 41 2.56 -16.84 9.05
CA LYS A 41 3.16 -18.17 9.19
C LYS A 41 4.46 -18.26 8.41
N PRO A 42 5.46 -17.40 8.70
CA PRO A 42 6.69 -17.43 7.96
C PRO A 42 7.56 -18.60 8.42
N ASP A 43 8.14 -19.28 7.44
CA ASP A 43 9.22 -20.22 7.68
C ASP A 43 10.41 -19.40 8.25
N GLY A 44 10.77 -19.59 9.51
CA GLY A 44 11.93 -18.93 10.11
C GLY A 44 11.71 -18.13 11.39
N PHE A 45 10.46 -17.78 11.74
CA PHE A 45 10.16 -17.10 13.03
C PHE A 45 10.29 -18.01 14.26
N GLN A 46 10.58 -19.30 14.08
CA GLN A 46 10.77 -20.26 15.17
C GLN A 46 11.91 -19.89 16.14
N ARG A 47 12.76 -18.92 15.79
CA ARG A 47 13.87 -18.44 16.61
C ARG A 47 13.56 -17.16 17.39
N LEU A 48 12.42 -16.51 17.12
CA LEU A 48 12.04 -15.28 17.79
C LEU A 48 11.27 -15.59 19.07
N PRO A 49 11.43 -14.77 20.14
CA PRO A 49 10.56 -14.81 21.31
C PRO A 49 9.08 -14.69 20.90
N GLU A 50 8.22 -15.40 21.63
CA GLU A 50 6.78 -15.34 21.39
C GLU A 50 6.14 -14.02 21.82
N ARG A 51 6.82 -13.24 22.66
CA ARG A 51 6.31 -12.02 23.28
C ARG A 51 7.36 -10.92 23.31
N TYR A 52 6.86 -9.70 23.16
CA TYR A 52 7.65 -8.48 23.25
C TYR A 52 6.89 -7.41 24.03
N GLN A 53 7.64 -6.53 24.71
CA GLN A 53 7.07 -5.32 25.32
C GLN A 53 6.85 -4.23 24.26
N ASN A 54 7.76 -4.13 23.31
CA ASN A 54 7.69 -3.12 22.28
C ASN A 54 7.81 -3.75 20.88
N VAL A 55 7.07 -3.18 19.93
CA VAL A 55 7.26 -3.45 18.51
C VAL A 55 7.54 -2.12 17.81
N ILE A 56 8.64 -2.04 17.07
CA ILE A 56 8.94 -0.96 16.16
C ILE A 56 8.71 -1.50 14.75
N LEU A 57 7.77 -0.91 14.03
CA LEU A 57 7.50 -1.21 12.63
C LEU A 57 8.07 -0.09 11.76
N LEU A 58 9.15 -0.38 11.03
CA LEU A 58 9.68 0.47 9.98
C LEU A 58 8.99 0.08 8.66
N PHE A 59 8.08 0.91 8.22
CA PHE A 59 7.39 0.77 6.96
C PHE A 59 8.08 1.68 5.94
N ILE A 60 8.91 1.08 5.07
CA ILE A 60 9.70 1.79 4.06
C ILE A 60 8.99 1.63 2.72
N ASP A 61 8.32 2.69 2.28
CA ASP A 61 7.51 2.72 1.06
C ASP A 61 8.33 2.31 -0.16
N ALA A 62 7.78 1.44 -0.98
CA ALA A 62 8.37 0.87 -2.19
C ALA A 62 9.68 0.09 -2.03
N PHE A 63 10.21 -0.08 -0.80
CA PHE A 63 11.40 -0.92 -0.57
C PHE A 63 11.03 -2.40 -0.64
N GLY A 64 10.50 -2.83 -1.79
CA GLY A 64 10.04 -4.19 -2.02
C GLY A 64 11.17 -5.21 -2.13
N TRP A 65 10.79 -6.48 -2.30
CA TRP A 65 11.70 -7.62 -2.26
C TRP A 65 12.85 -7.54 -3.27
N ARG A 66 12.63 -7.02 -4.47
CA ARG A 66 13.68 -6.86 -5.49
C ARG A 66 14.79 -5.91 -5.01
N PHE A 67 14.43 -4.80 -4.36
CA PHE A 67 15.43 -3.90 -3.79
C PHE A 67 16.18 -4.55 -2.64
N PHE A 68 15.48 -5.29 -1.77
CA PHE A 68 16.15 -6.06 -0.72
C PHE A 68 17.15 -7.05 -1.30
N GLU A 69 16.78 -7.88 -2.28
CA GLU A 69 17.69 -8.84 -2.91
C GLU A 69 18.93 -8.19 -3.57
N GLN A 70 18.75 -7.02 -4.16
CA GLN A 70 19.82 -6.29 -4.84
C GLN A 70 20.79 -5.57 -3.90
N THR A 71 20.34 -5.21 -2.70
CA THR A 71 21.05 -4.25 -1.85
C THR A 71 21.37 -4.75 -0.44
N ALA A 72 20.78 -5.85 0.00
CA ALA A 72 20.92 -6.32 1.38
C ALA A 72 22.40 -6.56 1.78
N ASP A 73 23.24 -7.01 0.85
CA ASP A 73 24.66 -7.23 1.10
C ASP A 73 25.48 -5.94 1.24
N ARG A 74 24.93 -4.81 0.80
CA ARG A 74 25.62 -3.51 0.85
C ARG A 74 25.43 -2.79 2.20
N TYR A 75 24.31 -3.03 2.88
CA TYR A 75 23.90 -2.28 4.05
C TYR A 75 23.99 -3.10 5.35
N PRO A 76 24.89 -2.74 6.28
CA PRO A 76 25.03 -3.45 7.56
C PRO A 76 23.71 -3.55 8.34
N PHE A 77 22.84 -2.55 8.25
CA PHE A 77 21.52 -2.59 8.87
C PHE A 77 20.69 -3.78 8.37
N LEU A 78 20.65 -4.02 7.07
CA LEU A 78 19.88 -5.13 6.48
C LEU A 78 20.53 -6.49 6.74
N GLN A 79 21.87 -6.57 6.73
CA GLN A 79 22.60 -7.79 7.04
C GLN A 79 22.31 -8.32 8.46
N ARG A 80 21.94 -7.46 9.41
CA ARG A 80 21.53 -7.88 10.75
C ARG A 80 20.33 -8.80 10.73
N PHE A 81 19.33 -8.49 9.91
CA PHE A 81 18.14 -9.33 9.78
C PHE A 81 18.48 -10.70 9.18
N ILE A 82 19.41 -10.76 8.23
CA ILE A 82 19.86 -12.01 7.61
C ILE A 82 20.61 -12.87 8.61
N HIS A 83 21.53 -12.28 9.38
CA HIS A 83 22.46 -13.03 10.24
C HIS A 83 21.95 -13.23 11.66
N GLN A 84 21.17 -12.31 12.20
CA GLN A 84 20.75 -12.28 13.62
C GLN A 84 19.23 -12.31 13.81
N GLY A 85 18.47 -12.05 12.75
CA GLY A 85 17.02 -12.00 12.75
C GLY A 85 16.40 -13.09 11.88
N SER A 86 15.31 -12.71 11.23
CA SER A 86 14.60 -13.54 10.25
C SER A 86 14.15 -12.67 9.08
N VAL A 87 14.31 -13.17 7.86
CA VAL A 87 13.85 -12.51 6.63
C VAL A 87 12.89 -13.43 5.92
N THR A 88 11.70 -12.91 5.59
CA THR A 88 10.64 -13.67 4.94
C THR A 88 10.06 -12.88 3.78
N LYS A 89 9.95 -13.53 2.62
CA LYS A 89 9.31 -12.97 1.44
C LYS A 89 7.79 -13.06 1.59
N LEU A 90 7.12 -11.91 1.59
CA LEU A 90 5.67 -11.78 1.54
C LEU A 90 5.22 -11.31 0.16
N THR A 91 3.97 -11.55 -0.17
CA THR A 91 3.32 -10.85 -1.27
C THR A 91 2.74 -9.53 -0.78
N SER A 92 2.68 -8.53 -1.65
CA SER A 92 1.75 -7.42 -1.47
C SER A 92 0.31 -7.92 -1.62
N GLN A 93 -0.65 -7.05 -1.33
CA GLN A 93 -2.04 -7.26 -1.73
C GLN A 93 -2.21 -6.89 -3.22
N PHE A 94 -3.36 -7.18 -3.77
CA PHE A 94 -3.78 -6.67 -5.07
C PHE A 94 -4.98 -5.73 -4.87
N PRO A 95 -4.97 -4.53 -5.45
CA PRO A 95 -3.84 -3.86 -6.12
C PRO A 95 -2.64 -3.58 -5.20
N SER A 96 -1.45 -3.45 -5.82
CA SER A 96 -0.17 -3.25 -5.12
C SER A 96 0.15 -1.76 -5.02
N THR A 97 -0.56 -1.05 -4.16
CA THR A 97 -0.50 0.42 -3.99
C THR A 97 -0.45 0.81 -2.52
N THR A 98 0.22 1.92 -2.22
CA THR A 98 0.33 2.48 -0.86
C THR A 98 -1.05 2.64 -0.20
N ALA A 99 -2.06 3.13 -0.94
CA ALA A 99 -3.40 3.35 -0.40
C ALA A 99 -4.02 2.07 0.19
N ALA A 100 -3.92 0.96 -0.54
CA ALA A 100 -4.41 -0.33 -0.09
C ALA A 100 -3.64 -0.84 1.14
N HIS A 101 -2.31 -0.70 1.14
CA HIS A 101 -1.45 -1.29 2.17
C HIS A 101 -1.42 -0.50 3.46
N VAL A 102 -1.32 0.84 3.42
CA VAL A 102 -1.43 1.67 4.62
C VAL A 102 -2.79 1.45 5.28
N THR A 103 -3.87 1.38 4.48
CA THR A 103 -5.20 1.11 5.01
C THR A 103 -5.28 -0.29 5.65
N ALA A 104 -4.71 -1.32 5.01
CA ALA A 104 -4.67 -2.66 5.60
C ALA A 104 -3.89 -2.73 6.91
N LEU A 105 -2.77 -1.98 7.00
CA LEU A 105 -1.96 -1.92 8.23
C LEU A 105 -2.78 -1.42 9.42
N TYR A 106 -3.55 -0.36 9.25
CA TYR A 106 -4.30 0.26 10.35
C TYR A 106 -5.68 -0.35 10.60
N THR A 107 -6.26 -1.04 9.61
CA THR A 107 -7.54 -1.75 9.79
C THR A 107 -7.37 -3.20 10.22
N GLY A 108 -6.21 -3.81 9.94
CA GLY A 108 -5.99 -5.25 10.10
C GLY A 108 -6.82 -6.11 9.12
N ARG A 109 -7.24 -5.54 7.98
CA ARG A 109 -8.14 -6.19 7.01
C ARG A 109 -7.54 -6.17 5.61
N PRO A 110 -7.81 -7.17 4.76
CA PRO A 110 -7.45 -7.13 3.35
C PRO A 110 -8.31 -6.14 2.56
N VAL A 111 -7.83 -5.79 1.36
CA VAL A 111 -8.43 -4.80 0.45
C VAL A 111 -9.93 -4.96 0.27
N GLY A 112 -10.42 -6.14 -0.03
CA GLY A 112 -11.85 -6.40 -0.23
C GLY A 112 -12.72 -6.16 1.00
N GLN A 113 -12.12 -6.11 2.21
CA GLN A 113 -12.82 -5.90 3.47
C GLN A 113 -12.74 -4.46 3.98
N HIS A 114 -11.65 -3.72 3.69
CA HIS A 114 -11.55 -2.31 4.10
C HIS A 114 -12.02 -1.33 3.02
N GLY A 115 -12.07 -1.73 1.74
CA GLY A 115 -12.70 -0.98 0.66
C GLY A 115 -11.88 0.16 0.05
N ILE A 116 -10.64 0.40 0.47
CA ILE A 116 -9.69 1.32 -0.18
C ILE A 116 -8.76 0.46 -1.03
N PHE A 117 -9.06 0.30 -2.32
CA PHE A 117 -8.34 -0.69 -3.12
C PHE A 117 -7.23 -0.08 -3.99
N GLU A 118 -7.30 1.24 -4.27
CA GLU A 118 -6.33 1.90 -5.12
C GLU A 118 -6.12 3.37 -4.75
N TRP A 119 -5.12 4.01 -5.39
CA TRP A 119 -4.80 5.43 -5.24
C TRP A 119 -5.98 6.34 -5.58
N GLN A 120 -6.72 5.98 -6.62
CA GLN A 120 -7.95 6.67 -7.02
C GLN A 120 -9.01 5.69 -7.50
N TYR A 121 -10.28 6.00 -7.21
CA TYR A 121 -11.43 5.20 -7.65
C TYR A 121 -12.72 6.04 -7.63
N TYR A 122 -13.75 5.52 -8.33
CA TYR A 122 -15.08 6.11 -8.28
C TYR A 122 -15.74 5.91 -6.93
N GLU A 123 -16.21 7.00 -6.35
CA GLU A 123 -17.00 6.99 -5.11
C GLU A 123 -18.45 7.37 -5.43
N PRO A 124 -19.40 6.42 -5.34
CA PRO A 124 -20.79 6.67 -5.70
C PRO A 124 -21.49 7.74 -4.86
N LEU A 125 -21.06 7.96 -3.61
CA LEU A 125 -21.68 8.95 -2.71
C LEU A 125 -21.45 10.38 -3.22
N VAL A 126 -20.32 10.64 -3.83
CA VAL A 126 -19.96 11.95 -4.39
C VAL A 126 -20.00 11.98 -5.91
N ASP A 127 -20.34 10.85 -6.54
CA ASP A 127 -20.48 10.67 -8.00
C ASP A 127 -19.23 11.12 -8.80
N ALA A 128 -18.04 10.84 -8.28
CA ALA A 128 -16.78 11.29 -8.85
C ALA A 128 -15.64 10.30 -8.55
N ILE A 129 -14.52 10.42 -9.30
CA ILE A 129 -13.26 9.77 -8.96
C ILE A 129 -12.61 10.54 -7.82
N ILE A 130 -12.23 9.84 -6.76
CA ILE A 130 -11.58 10.41 -5.58
C ILE A 130 -10.21 9.78 -5.33
N GLN A 131 -9.38 10.50 -4.58
CA GLN A 131 -8.12 10.04 -4.02
C GLN A 131 -8.27 9.99 -2.49
N PRO A 132 -8.34 8.80 -1.88
CA PRO A 132 -8.64 8.68 -0.45
C PRO A 132 -7.55 9.23 0.46
N LEU A 133 -6.25 9.06 0.14
CA LEU A 133 -5.14 9.49 0.99
C LEU A 133 -5.05 11.01 1.12
N PRO A 134 -5.02 11.81 0.02
CA PRO A 134 -5.10 13.26 0.11
C PRO A 134 -6.51 13.76 0.44
N PHE A 135 -7.50 12.89 0.55
CA PHE A 135 -8.92 13.19 0.79
C PHE A 135 -9.45 14.22 -0.20
N SER A 136 -9.25 13.99 -1.49
CA SER A 136 -9.57 14.94 -2.56
C SER A 136 -10.21 14.29 -3.79
N PHE A 137 -10.83 15.14 -4.63
CA PHE A 137 -11.23 14.73 -5.96
C PHE A 137 -9.98 14.43 -6.81
N ALA A 138 -10.06 13.42 -7.67
CA ALA A 138 -9.00 13.15 -8.64
C ALA A 138 -8.85 14.33 -9.63
N GLY A 139 -7.61 14.51 -10.14
CA GLY A 139 -7.32 15.61 -11.07
C GLY A 139 -7.03 16.96 -10.40
N THR A 140 -7.12 17.08 -9.08
CA THR A 140 -6.69 18.29 -8.35
C THR A 140 -5.38 18.05 -7.61
N LYS A 141 -4.53 19.08 -7.55
CA LYS A 141 -3.31 19.10 -6.71
C LYS A 141 -3.62 19.58 -5.27
N GLN A 142 -4.81 20.12 -5.03
CA GLN A 142 -5.21 20.58 -3.72
C GLN A 142 -5.72 19.40 -2.88
N PRO A 143 -5.13 19.12 -1.72
CA PRO A 143 -5.66 18.11 -0.80
C PRO A 143 -6.93 18.60 -0.12
N GLU A 144 -7.66 17.68 0.50
CA GLU A 144 -8.81 17.93 1.36
C GLU A 144 -10.07 18.49 0.65
N THR A 145 -10.13 18.47 -0.70
CA THR A 145 -11.29 19.02 -1.44
C THR A 145 -12.59 18.23 -1.21
N LEU A 146 -12.51 16.96 -0.77
CA LEU A 146 -13.71 16.21 -0.40
C LEU A 146 -14.45 16.76 0.81
N ARG A 147 -13.81 17.58 1.65
CA ARG A 147 -14.52 18.27 2.76
C ARG A 147 -15.62 19.21 2.27
N GLU A 148 -15.48 19.75 1.07
CA GLU A 148 -16.48 20.64 0.46
C GLU A 148 -17.80 19.93 0.15
N THR A 149 -17.79 18.59 0.06
CA THR A 149 -18.99 17.79 -0.19
C THR A 149 -19.91 17.72 1.04
N GLY A 150 -19.40 17.99 2.23
CA GLY A 150 -20.09 17.77 3.49
C GLY A 150 -20.26 16.29 3.88
N VAL A 151 -19.75 15.35 3.09
CA VAL A 151 -19.75 13.91 3.43
C VAL A 151 -18.71 13.66 4.52
N PRO A 152 -19.09 13.12 5.68
CA PRO A 152 -18.13 12.85 6.76
C PRO A 152 -17.07 11.84 6.35
N GLY A 153 -15.82 12.04 6.79
CA GLY A 153 -14.70 11.15 6.48
C GLY A 153 -14.97 9.69 6.87
N ASN A 154 -15.63 9.45 8.00
CA ASN A 154 -15.96 8.10 8.49
C ASN A 154 -17.01 7.35 7.62
N VAL A 155 -17.62 8.01 6.65
CA VAL A 155 -18.49 7.37 5.65
C VAL A 155 -17.66 6.90 4.45
N LEU A 156 -16.60 7.65 4.11
CA LEU A 156 -15.73 7.37 2.96
C LEU A 156 -14.56 6.46 3.31
N LEU A 157 -14.07 6.53 4.55
CA LEU A 157 -12.87 5.83 5.01
C LEU A 157 -13.22 4.75 6.05
N PRO A 158 -12.49 3.64 6.08
CA PRO A 158 -12.72 2.58 7.05
C PRO A 158 -12.26 2.99 8.47
N ARG A 159 -12.74 2.25 9.47
CA ARG A 159 -12.28 2.39 10.85
C ARG A 159 -10.91 1.72 11.04
N ASN A 160 -10.10 2.28 11.95
CA ASN A 160 -8.79 1.74 12.33
C ASN A 160 -8.90 0.64 13.42
N ASP A 161 -9.61 -0.41 13.14
CA ASP A 161 -9.93 -1.45 14.13
C ASP A 161 -8.68 -2.11 14.74
N PHE A 162 -7.54 -2.09 14.04
CA PHE A 162 -6.28 -2.62 14.55
C PHE A 162 -5.73 -1.77 15.70
N VAL A 163 -5.59 -0.45 15.52
CA VAL A 163 -5.09 0.47 16.57
C VAL A 163 -6.01 0.46 17.77
N GLN A 164 -7.33 0.60 17.52
CA GLN A 164 -8.33 0.57 18.59
C GLN A 164 -8.31 -0.77 19.35
N GLY A 165 -8.12 -1.89 18.64
CA GLY A 165 -8.00 -3.21 19.25
C GLY A 165 -6.75 -3.39 20.11
N LEU A 166 -5.62 -2.80 19.74
CA LEU A 166 -4.40 -2.77 20.54
C LEU A 166 -4.60 -1.92 21.80
N GLN A 167 -5.19 -0.74 21.68
CA GLN A 167 -5.47 0.13 22.81
C GLN A 167 -6.42 -0.50 23.84
N ALA A 168 -7.47 -1.17 23.34
CA ALA A 168 -8.40 -1.92 24.20
C ALA A 168 -7.68 -3.05 24.97
N ALA A 169 -6.55 -3.55 24.45
CA ALA A 169 -5.69 -4.52 25.10
C ALA A 169 -4.59 -3.88 25.99
N GLY A 170 -4.60 -2.56 26.17
CA GLY A 170 -3.63 -1.83 27.00
C GLY A 170 -2.30 -1.52 26.31
N ILE A 171 -2.23 -1.61 24.97
CA ILE A 171 -1.04 -1.30 24.20
C ILE A 171 -1.07 0.18 23.77
N THR A 172 -0.01 0.92 24.09
CA THR A 172 0.14 2.30 23.61
C THR A 172 0.59 2.30 22.16
N CYS A 173 -0.09 3.07 21.29
CA CYS A 173 0.25 3.16 19.89
C CYS A 173 0.82 4.53 19.54
N TYR A 174 1.95 4.55 18.84
CA TYR A 174 2.61 5.73 18.29
C TYR A 174 2.66 5.62 16.78
N VAL A 175 2.35 6.71 16.08
CA VAL A 175 2.42 6.80 14.61
C VAL A 175 3.34 7.94 14.22
N SER A 176 4.43 7.62 13.55
CA SER A 176 5.41 8.58 13.04
C SER A 176 5.36 8.62 11.52
N GLN A 177 5.13 9.81 10.97
CA GLN A 177 5.04 10.05 9.53
C GLN A 177 5.46 11.50 9.22
N PRO A 178 5.74 11.84 7.94
CA PRO A 178 6.03 13.22 7.57
C PRO A 178 4.96 14.20 8.05
N GLY A 179 5.38 15.33 8.59
CA GLY A 179 4.48 16.34 9.16
C GLY A 179 3.42 16.84 8.17
N ALA A 180 3.76 16.88 6.88
CA ALA A 180 2.82 17.25 5.82
C ALA A 180 1.61 16.30 5.69
N LEU A 181 1.73 15.06 6.13
CA LEU A 181 0.65 14.06 6.09
C LEU A 181 -0.17 14.03 7.39
N SER A 182 0.44 14.41 8.52
CA SER A 182 -0.11 14.18 9.87
C SER A 182 -1.41 14.93 10.18
N GLY A 183 -1.75 15.97 9.42
CA GLY A 183 -2.98 16.76 9.61
C GLY A 183 -4.11 16.44 8.64
N SER A 184 -3.90 15.48 7.72
CA SER A 184 -4.93 15.12 6.74
C SER A 184 -6.11 14.39 7.37
N THR A 185 -7.29 14.50 6.74
CA THR A 185 -8.49 13.76 7.17
C THR A 185 -8.21 12.26 7.23
N TYR A 186 -7.55 11.72 6.19
CA TYR A 186 -7.18 10.30 6.15
C TYR A 186 -6.28 9.92 7.33
N SER A 187 -5.14 10.60 7.50
CA SER A 187 -4.19 10.27 8.57
C SER A 187 -4.82 10.40 9.97
N THR A 188 -5.63 11.42 10.19
CA THR A 188 -6.32 11.59 11.47
C THR A 188 -7.24 10.42 11.79
N MET A 189 -7.96 9.92 10.79
CA MET A 189 -8.90 8.82 10.99
C MET A 189 -8.21 7.47 11.18
N ILE A 190 -7.20 7.14 10.36
CA ILE A 190 -6.52 5.84 10.47
C ILE A 190 -5.62 5.74 11.70
N SER A 191 -5.17 6.87 12.25
CA SER A 191 -4.35 6.93 13.47
C SER A 191 -5.14 7.35 14.72
N GLU A 192 -6.47 7.41 14.64
CA GLU A 192 -7.31 7.78 15.78
C GLU A 192 -6.96 6.95 17.01
N GLY A 193 -6.68 7.64 18.11
CA GLY A 193 -6.26 7.04 19.38
C GLY A 193 -4.75 6.87 19.50
N ALA A 194 -3.95 6.84 18.45
CA ALA A 194 -2.51 6.79 18.55
C ALA A 194 -1.90 8.18 18.87
N THR A 195 -0.74 8.20 19.51
CA THR A 195 0.07 9.41 19.67
C THR A 195 0.83 9.67 18.37
N LEU A 196 0.59 10.84 17.76
CA LEU A 196 1.28 11.23 16.53
C LEU A 196 2.67 11.80 16.85
N LEU A 197 3.67 11.33 16.12
CA LEU A 197 5.07 11.78 16.15
C LEU A 197 5.46 12.30 14.76
N PRO A 198 4.96 13.49 14.33
CA PRO A 198 5.28 14.02 13.03
C PRO A 198 6.76 14.39 12.93
N TYR A 199 7.34 14.24 11.71
CA TYR A 199 8.75 14.57 11.48
C TYR A 199 8.96 15.30 10.14
N LYS A 200 10.09 15.97 10.00
CA LYS A 200 10.57 16.61 8.76
C LYS A 200 11.69 15.81 8.10
N THR A 201 12.54 15.21 8.91
CA THR A 201 13.72 14.46 8.45
C THR A 201 13.82 13.13 9.18
N GLN A 202 14.47 12.15 8.55
CA GLN A 202 14.73 10.86 9.18
C GLN A 202 15.54 10.96 10.48
N PRO A 203 16.61 11.76 10.60
CA PRO A 203 17.30 11.94 11.89
C PRO A 203 16.41 12.48 13.00
N GLU A 204 15.52 13.43 12.71
CA GLU A 204 14.52 13.93 13.67
C GLU A 204 13.57 12.81 14.10
N MET A 205 13.05 12.04 13.15
CA MET A 205 12.19 10.91 13.42
C MET A 205 12.85 9.89 14.36
N LEU A 206 14.12 9.55 14.12
CA LEU A 206 14.86 8.59 14.94
C LEU A 206 15.11 9.12 16.37
N VAL A 207 15.29 10.42 16.56
CA VAL A 207 15.36 11.06 17.88
C VAL A 207 13.99 10.99 18.56
N ASN A 208 12.92 11.38 17.87
CA ASN A 208 11.56 11.35 18.41
C ASN A 208 11.15 9.93 18.83
N LEU A 209 11.50 8.93 18.02
CA LEU A 209 11.30 7.51 18.36
C LEU A 209 12.01 7.14 19.67
N GLY A 210 13.29 7.48 19.81
CA GLY A 210 14.05 7.20 21.03
C GLY A 210 13.44 7.84 22.27
N LEU A 211 13.00 9.10 22.19
CA LEU A 211 12.32 9.81 23.28
C LEU A 211 10.98 9.16 23.64
N ALA A 212 10.17 8.84 22.63
CA ALA A 212 8.89 8.17 22.86
C ALA A 212 9.05 6.77 23.49
N MET A 213 10.10 6.05 23.11
CA MET A 213 10.45 4.77 23.74
C MET A 213 10.92 4.93 25.19
N ASP A 214 11.58 6.03 25.54
CA ASP A 214 11.98 6.33 26.93
C ASP A 214 10.78 6.70 27.81
N GLU A 215 9.76 7.35 27.23
CA GLU A 215 8.54 7.77 27.93
C GLU A 215 7.49 6.66 28.06
N ALA A 216 7.54 5.64 27.20
CA ALA A 216 6.57 4.56 27.21
C ALA A 216 6.64 3.74 28.52
N SER A 217 5.55 3.74 29.28
CA SER A 217 5.48 3.09 30.59
C SER A 217 4.94 1.65 30.56
N GLY A 218 4.58 1.13 29.39
CA GLY A 218 4.00 -0.20 29.17
C GLY A 218 4.24 -0.72 27.77
N PRO A 219 3.58 -1.82 27.37
CA PRO A 219 3.72 -2.35 26.03
C PRO A 219 3.31 -1.33 24.96
N ALA A 220 4.10 -1.23 23.88
CA ALA A 220 3.87 -0.22 22.87
C ALA A 220 4.16 -0.68 21.44
N LEU A 221 3.39 -0.11 20.49
CA LEU A 221 3.64 -0.17 19.07
C LEU A 221 4.13 1.19 18.56
N PHE A 222 5.27 1.22 17.90
CA PHE A 222 5.81 2.38 17.18
C PHE A 222 5.75 2.10 15.69
N SER A 223 4.75 2.64 14.99
CA SER A 223 4.58 2.51 13.54
C SER A 223 5.19 3.72 12.85
N ILE A 224 6.18 3.49 12.00
CA ILE A 224 6.99 4.54 11.36
C ILE A 224 6.89 4.37 9.86
N TYR A 225 6.44 5.40 9.16
CA TYR A 225 6.31 5.44 7.71
C TYR A 225 7.39 6.33 7.07
N LEU A 226 8.16 5.74 6.15
CA LEU A 226 9.27 6.37 5.42
C LEU A 226 8.97 6.36 3.91
N PRO A 227 8.51 7.48 3.32
CA PRO A 227 8.06 7.54 1.92
C PRO A 227 9.17 7.86 0.91
N GLN A 228 10.39 8.15 1.34
CA GLN A 228 11.41 8.79 0.49
C GLN A 228 11.83 7.90 -0.69
N ILE A 229 11.97 6.59 -0.49
CA ILE A 229 12.40 5.65 -1.54
C ILE A 229 11.37 5.64 -2.67
N ASP A 230 10.07 5.56 -2.34
CA ASP A 230 8.99 5.64 -3.33
C ASP A 230 9.00 6.98 -4.08
N SER A 231 9.06 8.08 -3.35
CA SER A 231 9.06 9.43 -3.94
C SER A 231 10.20 9.63 -4.92
N ILE A 232 11.41 9.19 -4.58
CA ILE A 232 12.58 9.27 -5.47
C ILE A 232 12.45 8.34 -6.68
N CYS A 233 11.84 7.16 -6.51
CA CYS A 233 11.55 6.27 -7.63
C CYS A 233 10.57 6.89 -8.63
N HIS A 234 9.56 7.60 -8.16
CA HIS A 234 8.61 8.30 -9.03
C HIS A 234 9.25 9.43 -9.82
N ASP A 235 10.21 10.15 -9.24
CA ASP A 235 10.85 11.29 -9.89
C ASP A 235 11.99 10.87 -10.84
N TYR A 236 12.76 9.84 -10.50
CA TYR A 236 14.01 9.49 -11.19
C TYR A 236 14.10 8.05 -11.69
N GLY A 237 13.14 7.19 -11.32
CA GLY A 237 13.10 5.77 -11.69
C GLY A 237 13.90 4.86 -10.75
N PRO A 238 13.57 3.56 -10.74
CA PRO A 238 14.09 2.58 -9.79
C PRO A 238 15.56 2.17 -10.00
N GLY A 239 16.21 2.60 -11.08
CA GLY A 239 17.63 2.35 -11.37
C GLY A 239 18.51 3.60 -11.30
N SER A 240 18.01 4.69 -10.71
CA SER A 240 18.71 5.97 -10.71
C SER A 240 19.77 6.08 -9.61
N LEU A 241 20.80 6.90 -9.85
CA LEU A 241 21.78 7.26 -8.82
C LEU A 241 21.14 8.01 -7.64
N HIS A 242 20.01 8.71 -7.88
CA HIS A 242 19.26 9.38 -6.82
C HIS A 242 18.68 8.36 -5.84
N LEU A 243 18.12 7.26 -6.34
CA LEU A 243 17.62 6.19 -5.50
C LEU A 243 18.75 5.49 -4.71
N GLU A 244 19.90 5.24 -5.35
CA GLU A 244 21.05 4.65 -4.65
C GLU A 244 21.49 5.54 -3.48
N ALA A 245 21.59 6.86 -3.69
CA ALA A 245 21.97 7.82 -2.65
C ALA A 245 20.91 7.89 -1.53
N GLU A 246 19.61 7.84 -1.85
CA GLU A 246 18.55 7.85 -0.87
C GLU A 246 18.56 6.58 0.00
N MET A 247 18.72 5.40 -0.62
CA MET A 247 18.85 4.14 0.11
C MET A 247 20.08 4.14 1.02
N GLU A 248 21.23 4.62 0.55
CA GLU A 248 22.45 4.75 1.36
C GLU A 248 22.22 5.62 2.57
N ALA A 249 21.66 6.82 2.38
CA ALA A 249 21.36 7.75 3.48
C ALA A 249 20.37 7.14 4.49
N CYS A 250 19.31 6.51 3.99
CA CYS A 250 18.29 5.85 4.79
C CYS A 250 18.90 4.75 5.70
N PHE A 251 19.61 3.79 5.10
CA PHE A 251 20.13 2.65 5.84
C PHE A 251 21.35 3.01 6.71
N ALA A 252 22.18 3.96 6.34
CA ALA A 252 23.24 4.47 7.20
C ALA A 252 22.66 5.15 8.45
N GLY A 253 21.60 5.93 8.29
CA GLY A 253 20.89 6.55 9.41
C GLY A 253 20.27 5.53 10.36
N LEU A 254 19.60 4.51 9.83
CA LEU A 254 19.01 3.43 10.60
C LEU A 254 20.07 2.59 11.32
N GLU A 255 21.20 2.29 10.68
CA GLU A 255 22.31 1.56 11.31
C GLU A 255 22.90 2.34 12.48
N SER A 256 23.18 3.64 12.28
CA SER A 256 23.70 4.51 13.34
C SER A 256 22.75 4.62 14.53
N TRP A 257 21.44 4.69 14.27
CA TRP A 257 20.41 4.69 15.31
C TRP A 257 20.37 3.34 16.05
N PHE A 258 20.32 2.23 15.29
CA PHE A 258 20.25 0.89 15.88
C PHE A 258 21.42 0.59 16.82
N GLN A 259 22.65 0.97 16.43
CA GLN A 259 23.83 0.81 17.29
C GLN A 259 23.69 1.59 18.60
N ARG A 260 23.16 2.82 18.57
CA ARG A 260 22.90 3.61 19.78
C ARG A 260 21.85 2.98 20.67
N GLU A 261 20.77 2.43 20.11
CA GLU A 261 19.70 1.77 20.87
C GLU A 261 20.14 0.43 21.46
N GLN A 262 21.03 -0.32 20.81
CA GLN A 262 21.63 -1.52 21.40
C GLN A 262 22.38 -1.21 22.70
N LEU A 263 23.09 -0.07 22.75
CA LEU A 263 23.81 0.36 23.96
C LEU A 263 22.86 0.75 25.11
N ARG A 264 21.60 1.07 24.81
CA ARG A 264 20.57 1.36 25.82
C ARG A 264 19.95 0.11 26.46
N GLY A 265 20.19 -1.06 25.88
CA GLY A 265 19.79 -2.36 26.45
C GLY A 265 18.29 -2.56 26.55
N ARG A 266 17.59 -2.58 25.39
CA ARG A 266 16.13 -2.82 25.30
C ARG A 266 15.84 -4.22 24.75
N PRO A 267 16.03 -5.30 25.53
CA PRO A 267 15.99 -6.69 25.02
C PRO A 267 14.59 -7.13 24.59
N ASP A 268 13.53 -6.52 25.14
CA ASP A 268 12.14 -6.91 24.88
C ASP A 268 11.49 -6.10 23.75
N THR A 269 12.30 -5.68 22.76
CA THR A 269 11.84 -4.89 21.62
C THR A 269 12.04 -5.66 20.32
N LEU A 270 10.97 -5.84 19.57
CA LEU A 270 11.00 -6.40 18.21
C LEU A 270 11.09 -5.27 17.20
N LEU A 271 12.10 -5.34 16.33
CA LEU A 271 12.21 -4.44 15.18
C LEU A 271 11.74 -5.19 13.93
N LEU A 272 10.69 -4.67 13.31
CA LEU A 272 10.14 -5.14 12.04
C LEU A 272 10.46 -4.12 10.94
N VAL A 273 10.89 -4.61 9.77
CA VAL A 273 11.03 -3.80 8.55
C VAL A 273 10.16 -4.42 7.47
N THR A 274 9.37 -3.60 6.82
CA THR A 274 8.49 -4.02 5.73
C THR A 274 8.36 -2.94 4.67
N ALA A 275 7.84 -3.33 3.51
CA ALA A 275 7.39 -2.42 2.46
C ALA A 275 5.98 -2.83 2.03
N ASP A 276 5.24 -1.92 1.44
CA ASP A 276 3.92 -2.17 0.86
C ASP A 276 4.01 -2.81 -0.52
N HIS A 277 4.89 -2.27 -1.36
CA HIS A 277 5.17 -2.74 -2.72
C HIS A 277 6.64 -2.54 -3.08
N GLY A 278 6.99 -2.84 -4.29
CA GLY A 278 8.25 -2.48 -4.94
C GLY A 278 7.99 -1.50 -6.07
N GLN A 279 9.03 -1.28 -6.88
CA GLN A 279 8.97 -0.48 -8.09
C GLN A 279 9.46 -1.31 -9.29
N VAL A 280 8.93 -1.03 -10.46
CA VAL A 280 9.36 -1.62 -11.73
C VAL A 280 9.64 -0.52 -12.74
N ALA A 281 10.74 -0.65 -13.48
CA ALA A 281 11.02 0.24 -14.58
C ALA A 281 10.01 0.00 -15.70
N VAL A 282 9.49 1.07 -16.28
CA VAL A 282 8.68 1.06 -17.50
C VAL A 282 9.40 1.88 -18.55
N ASP A 283 9.22 1.52 -19.83
CA ASP A 283 9.78 2.26 -20.93
C ASP A 283 8.84 3.41 -21.31
N PRO A 284 9.21 4.68 -21.10
CA PRO A 284 8.35 5.80 -21.43
C PRO A 284 8.04 5.92 -22.95
N ASP A 285 8.89 5.36 -23.82
CA ASP A 285 8.67 5.40 -25.27
C ASP A 285 7.60 4.40 -25.73
N THR A 286 7.26 3.41 -24.90
CA THR A 286 6.27 2.38 -25.21
C THR A 286 4.94 2.56 -24.48
N VAL A 287 4.79 3.62 -23.68
CA VAL A 287 3.57 3.91 -22.93
C VAL A 287 2.34 4.02 -23.82
N ILE A 288 1.26 3.34 -23.44
CA ILE A 288 -0.03 3.43 -24.13
C ILE A 288 -0.93 4.43 -23.38
N TYR A 289 -1.21 5.56 -24.03
CA TYR A 289 -2.23 6.50 -23.56
C TYR A 289 -3.59 6.12 -24.14
N LEU A 290 -4.38 5.37 -23.37
CA LEU A 290 -5.61 4.73 -23.85
C LEU A 290 -6.59 5.71 -24.49
N ASN A 291 -6.76 6.88 -23.89
CA ASN A 291 -7.69 7.92 -24.38
C ASN A 291 -7.13 8.81 -25.51
N LEU A 292 -5.89 8.59 -25.93
CA LEU A 292 -5.29 9.24 -27.12
C LEU A 292 -5.26 8.30 -28.34
N LEU A 293 -5.60 7.02 -28.17
CA LEU A 293 -5.66 6.09 -29.31
C LEU A 293 -6.84 6.44 -30.24
N PRO A 294 -6.72 6.21 -31.55
CA PRO A 294 -7.84 6.39 -32.51
C PRO A 294 -9.10 5.60 -32.07
N GLU A 295 -8.90 4.40 -31.57
CA GLU A 295 -9.94 3.47 -31.11
C GLU A 295 -10.69 3.96 -29.86
N TYR A 296 -10.20 4.98 -29.20
CA TYR A 296 -10.92 5.62 -28.09
C TYR A 296 -12.31 6.13 -28.51
N THR A 297 -12.46 6.53 -29.76
CA THR A 297 -13.77 6.91 -30.33
C THR A 297 -14.80 5.77 -30.25
N THR A 298 -14.35 4.52 -30.36
CA THR A 298 -15.16 3.30 -30.21
C THR A 298 -15.32 2.89 -28.76
N LEU A 299 -14.28 3.08 -27.93
CA LEU A 299 -14.30 2.74 -26.50
C LEU A 299 -15.16 3.70 -25.69
N LYS A 300 -15.08 5.02 -25.96
CA LYS A 300 -15.74 6.07 -25.17
C LYS A 300 -17.24 5.85 -24.95
N PRO A 301 -18.05 5.43 -25.96
CA PRO A 301 -19.47 5.15 -25.77
C PRO A 301 -19.77 4.00 -24.81
N LEU A 302 -18.80 3.08 -24.60
CA LEU A 302 -18.93 1.91 -23.74
C LEU A 302 -18.64 2.26 -22.25
N LEU A 303 -17.96 3.40 -22.01
CA LEU A 303 -17.59 3.83 -20.66
C LEU A 303 -18.78 4.40 -19.91
N ARG A 304 -18.80 4.18 -18.58
CA ARG A 304 -19.78 4.81 -17.69
C ARG A 304 -19.55 6.31 -17.60
N THR A 305 -20.63 7.01 -17.33
CA THR A 305 -20.63 8.45 -17.05
C THR A 305 -21.16 8.71 -15.65
N ASN A 306 -20.75 9.83 -15.04
CA ASN A 306 -21.40 10.35 -13.86
C ASN A 306 -22.80 10.91 -14.20
N ARG A 307 -23.54 11.38 -13.19
CA ARG A 307 -24.90 11.95 -13.36
C ARG A 307 -24.92 13.20 -14.24
N GLN A 308 -23.77 13.85 -14.44
CA GLN A 308 -23.61 15.03 -15.30
C GLN A 308 -23.30 14.65 -16.75
N GLY A 309 -23.18 13.35 -17.07
CA GLY A 309 -22.85 12.84 -18.40
C GLY A 309 -21.36 12.87 -18.75
N GLN A 310 -20.48 13.16 -17.79
CA GLN A 310 -19.03 13.11 -17.97
C GLN A 310 -18.54 11.66 -17.86
N VAL A 311 -17.67 11.24 -18.77
CA VAL A 311 -17.04 9.91 -18.71
C VAL A 311 -16.24 9.79 -17.42
N LEU A 312 -16.41 8.68 -16.69
CA LEU A 312 -15.60 8.39 -15.54
C LEU A 312 -14.18 8.08 -15.96
N ALA A 313 -13.21 8.81 -15.42
CA ALA A 313 -11.81 8.46 -15.58
C ALA A 313 -11.54 7.09 -14.93
N PRO A 314 -10.50 6.36 -15.38
CA PRO A 314 -10.13 5.09 -14.75
C PRO A 314 -9.78 5.23 -13.27
N ALA A 315 -10.06 4.16 -12.53
CA ALA A 315 -9.43 3.95 -11.24
C ALA A 315 -8.07 3.27 -11.43
N GLY A 316 -7.29 3.21 -10.36
CA GLY A 316 -6.03 2.49 -10.35
C GLY A 316 -4.83 3.31 -10.81
N SER A 317 -3.85 2.61 -11.31
CA SER A 317 -2.53 3.10 -11.68
C SER A 317 -2.17 2.68 -13.13
N PRO A 318 -1.02 3.13 -13.66
CA PRO A 318 -0.57 2.67 -15.00
C PRO A 318 -0.25 1.18 -15.08
N ARG A 319 -0.20 0.47 -13.95
CA ARG A 319 0.10 -0.96 -13.86
C ARG A 319 -1.13 -1.82 -13.60
N ASP A 320 -2.27 -1.21 -13.23
CA ASP A 320 -3.54 -1.86 -12.96
C ASP A 320 -4.69 -0.87 -13.16
N MET A 321 -5.02 -0.62 -14.42
CA MET A 321 -6.03 0.37 -14.79
C MET A 321 -7.44 -0.24 -14.76
N PHE A 322 -8.30 0.25 -13.89
CA PHE A 322 -9.68 -0.18 -13.74
C PHE A 322 -10.64 0.72 -14.51
N LEU A 323 -11.46 0.12 -15.37
CA LEU A 323 -12.38 0.83 -16.27
C LEU A 323 -13.83 0.58 -15.89
N TYR A 324 -14.56 1.68 -15.69
CA TYR A 324 -16.01 1.67 -15.43
C TYR A 324 -16.77 1.55 -16.76
N ILE A 325 -17.40 0.41 -16.97
CA ILE A 325 -18.09 0.06 -18.23
C ILE A 325 -19.61 0.09 -18.02
N ARG A 326 -20.35 0.51 -19.03
CA ARG A 326 -21.81 0.49 -19.00
C ARG A 326 -22.34 -0.94 -18.91
N GLU A 327 -23.45 -1.09 -18.22
CA GLU A 327 -24.19 -2.35 -18.18
C GLU A 327 -24.52 -2.82 -19.62
N GLY A 328 -24.27 -4.10 -19.90
CA GLY A 328 -24.46 -4.71 -21.22
C GLY A 328 -23.27 -4.54 -22.18
N GLU A 329 -22.32 -3.64 -21.91
CA GLU A 329 -21.19 -3.34 -22.82
C GLU A 329 -19.87 -3.99 -22.42
N ILE A 330 -19.85 -4.78 -21.33
CA ILE A 330 -18.61 -5.31 -20.75
C ILE A 330 -17.85 -6.18 -21.74
N GLU A 331 -18.54 -7.09 -22.47
CA GLU A 331 -17.87 -7.99 -23.43
C GLU A 331 -17.39 -7.25 -24.69
N ALA A 332 -18.14 -6.25 -25.14
CA ALA A 332 -17.72 -5.42 -26.26
C ALA A 332 -16.45 -4.62 -25.89
N ALA A 333 -16.42 -4.01 -24.72
CA ALA A 333 -15.25 -3.29 -24.22
C ALA A 333 -14.06 -4.23 -24.00
N ARG A 334 -14.28 -5.41 -23.36
CA ARG A 334 -13.23 -6.40 -23.13
C ARG A 334 -12.61 -6.87 -24.45
N SER A 335 -13.43 -7.21 -25.43
CA SER A 335 -12.96 -7.69 -26.75
C SER A 335 -12.14 -6.62 -27.47
N LEU A 336 -12.62 -5.37 -27.47
CA LEU A 336 -11.91 -4.24 -28.06
C LEU A 336 -10.55 -4.04 -27.39
N LEU A 337 -10.53 -3.92 -26.07
CA LEU A 337 -9.31 -3.69 -25.30
C LEU A 337 -8.32 -4.85 -25.41
N SER A 338 -8.79 -6.10 -25.38
CA SER A 338 -7.92 -7.27 -25.58
C SER A 338 -7.27 -7.30 -26.96
N SER A 339 -7.98 -6.84 -27.99
CA SER A 339 -7.41 -6.71 -29.33
C SER A 339 -6.38 -5.59 -29.42
N LEU A 340 -6.65 -4.43 -28.80
CA LEU A 340 -5.75 -3.27 -28.78
C LEU A 340 -4.46 -3.53 -28.00
N LEU A 341 -4.55 -4.31 -26.94
CA LEU A 341 -3.47 -4.54 -25.97
C LEU A 341 -2.86 -5.95 -26.10
N THR A 342 -3.07 -6.61 -27.26
CA THR A 342 -2.50 -7.93 -27.54
C THR A 342 -0.99 -7.92 -27.27
N ASP A 343 -0.50 -8.92 -26.54
CA ASP A 343 0.91 -9.09 -26.14
C ASP A 343 1.48 -7.96 -25.23
N ARG A 344 0.63 -7.01 -24.79
CA ARG A 344 1.03 -5.89 -23.94
C ARG A 344 0.37 -5.91 -22.54
N ALA A 345 -0.85 -6.44 -22.43
CA ALA A 345 -1.60 -6.49 -21.20
C ALA A 345 -2.65 -7.61 -21.21
N VAL A 346 -3.04 -8.04 -20.02
CA VAL A 346 -4.26 -8.83 -19.81
C VAL A 346 -5.43 -7.89 -19.54
N VAL A 347 -6.57 -8.14 -20.16
CA VAL A 347 -7.84 -7.48 -19.85
C VAL A 347 -8.78 -8.49 -19.20
N ALA A 348 -9.04 -8.30 -17.90
CA ALA A 348 -9.85 -9.21 -17.10
C ALA A 348 -11.12 -8.54 -16.58
N ARG A 349 -12.16 -9.31 -16.32
CA ARG A 349 -13.27 -8.84 -15.47
C ARG A 349 -12.81 -8.80 -14.02
N THR A 350 -13.13 -7.73 -13.31
CA THR A 350 -12.79 -7.63 -11.88
C THR A 350 -13.49 -8.71 -11.04
N SER A 351 -14.69 -9.13 -11.46
CA SER A 351 -15.39 -10.27 -10.84
C SER A 351 -14.60 -11.59 -10.94
N GLU A 352 -13.93 -11.85 -12.06
CA GLU A 352 -13.05 -13.02 -12.23
C GLU A 352 -11.88 -13.00 -11.23
N LEU A 353 -11.30 -11.82 -10.99
CA LEU A 353 -10.23 -11.65 -9.99
C LEU A 353 -10.74 -11.74 -8.56
N MET A 354 -11.98 -11.28 -8.30
CA MET A 354 -12.64 -11.45 -6.99
C MET A 354 -12.87 -12.93 -6.68
N ASP A 355 -13.43 -13.69 -7.63
CA ASP A 355 -13.67 -15.12 -7.51
C ASP A 355 -12.37 -15.91 -7.36
N ALA A 356 -11.31 -15.45 -8.03
CA ALA A 356 -9.95 -15.99 -7.89
C ALA A 356 -9.26 -15.58 -6.58
N GLY A 357 -9.85 -14.70 -5.75
CA GLY A 357 -9.34 -14.30 -4.44
C GLY A 357 -8.21 -13.27 -4.46
N TYR A 358 -8.08 -12.46 -5.51
CA TYR A 358 -7.04 -11.43 -5.59
C TYR A 358 -7.24 -10.29 -4.58
N PHE A 359 -8.46 -9.99 -4.18
CA PHE A 359 -8.81 -8.93 -3.22
C PHE A 359 -8.95 -9.42 -1.77
N GLY A 360 -8.49 -10.62 -1.48
CA GLY A 360 -8.61 -11.27 -0.17
C GLY A 360 -9.86 -12.15 -0.05
N PRO A 361 -10.03 -12.80 1.12
CA PRO A 361 -11.17 -13.67 1.36
C PRO A 361 -12.46 -12.87 1.58
N PRO A 362 -13.64 -13.41 1.17
CA PRO A 362 -14.93 -12.83 1.51
C PRO A 362 -15.20 -12.92 3.04
N PRO A 363 -16.18 -12.15 3.58
CA PRO A 363 -17.10 -11.27 2.82
C PRO A 363 -16.44 -9.96 2.41
N PHE A 364 -16.79 -9.47 1.21
CA PHE A 364 -16.35 -8.16 0.76
C PHE A 364 -17.20 -7.04 1.38
N ALA A 365 -16.57 -5.91 1.67
CA ALA A 365 -17.28 -4.74 2.18
C ALA A 365 -18.23 -4.16 1.12
N PRO A 366 -19.43 -3.70 1.50
CA PRO A 366 -20.36 -3.06 0.56
C PRO A 366 -19.74 -1.88 -0.19
N GLN A 367 -18.90 -1.09 0.50
CA GLN A 367 -18.18 0.04 -0.10
C GLN A 367 -17.18 -0.43 -1.17
N PHE A 368 -16.47 -1.54 -0.94
CA PHE A 368 -15.58 -2.15 -1.92
C PHE A 368 -16.34 -2.49 -3.20
N LEU A 369 -17.45 -3.21 -3.06
CA LEU A 369 -18.28 -3.64 -4.19
C LEU A 369 -18.86 -2.45 -4.96
N ALA A 370 -19.27 -1.39 -4.25
CA ALA A 370 -19.84 -0.19 -4.85
C ALA A 370 -18.83 0.67 -5.64
N ARG A 371 -17.54 0.59 -5.28
CA ARG A 371 -16.42 1.31 -5.89
C ARG A 371 -15.79 0.57 -7.06
N MET A 372 -15.97 -0.74 -7.11
CA MET A 372 -15.29 -1.59 -8.08
C MET A 372 -15.76 -1.32 -9.52
N ALA A 373 -14.79 -1.25 -10.42
CA ALA A 373 -15.01 -1.17 -11.86
C ALA A 373 -15.26 -2.55 -12.46
N GLU A 374 -15.78 -2.62 -13.68
CA GLU A 374 -16.13 -3.87 -14.35
C GLU A 374 -14.94 -4.58 -14.99
N LEU A 375 -13.98 -3.83 -15.53
CA LEU A 375 -12.77 -4.36 -16.18
C LEU A 375 -11.51 -3.81 -15.53
N VAL A 376 -10.45 -4.59 -15.59
CA VAL A 376 -9.10 -4.15 -15.26
C VAL A 376 -8.13 -4.54 -16.37
N ILE A 377 -7.22 -3.62 -16.69
CA ILE A 377 -6.08 -3.80 -17.58
C ILE A 377 -4.85 -4.03 -16.72
N LEU A 378 -4.18 -5.15 -16.92
CA LEU A 378 -2.96 -5.54 -16.21
C LEU A 378 -1.81 -5.63 -17.22
N PRO A 379 -0.98 -4.58 -17.36
CA PRO A 379 0.17 -4.58 -18.26
C PRO A 379 1.21 -5.62 -17.86
N PHE A 380 1.87 -6.24 -18.86
CA PHE A 380 3.00 -7.13 -18.63
C PHE A 380 4.23 -6.39 -18.09
N GLU A 381 5.26 -7.13 -17.70
CA GLU A 381 6.50 -6.54 -17.17
C GLU A 381 7.12 -5.56 -18.20
N GLY A 382 7.49 -4.37 -17.76
CA GLY A 382 8.00 -3.29 -18.60
C GLY A 382 6.94 -2.44 -19.31
N GLU A 383 5.71 -2.92 -19.42
CA GLU A 383 4.62 -2.23 -20.08
C GLU A 383 3.82 -1.33 -19.12
N SER A 384 3.18 -0.30 -19.66
CA SER A 384 2.26 0.55 -18.88
C SER A 384 1.13 1.09 -19.77
N VAL A 385 -0.06 1.24 -19.16
CA VAL A 385 -1.23 1.83 -19.80
C VAL A 385 -1.67 3.03 -18.98
N TRP A 386 -1.71 4.20 -19.63
CA TRP A 386 -2.02 5.46 -19.01
C TRP A 386 -3.33 6.05 -19.50
N TRP A 387 -3.87 6.95 -18.71
CA TRP A 387 -4.93 7.85 -19.09
C TRP A 387 -4.38 9.27 -19.09
N PHE A 388 -4.37 9.91 -20.27
CA PHE A 388 -3.84 11.26 -20.39
C PHE A 388 -4.80 12.28 -19.78
N GLU A 389 -4.28 13.13 -18.91
CA GLU A 389 -4.95 14.31 -18.36
C GLU A 389 -4.06 15.53 -18.60
N GLN A 390 -4.64 16.61 -19.13
CA GLN A 390 -3.88 17.76 -19.66
C GLN A 390 -3.10 18.54 -18.62
N ASP A 391 -3.20 18.39 -17.37
CA ASP A 391 -2.53 19.20 -16.34
C ASP A 391 -1.90 18.35 -15.21
N ARG A 392 -1.61 17.12 -15.51
CA ARG A 392 -0.90 16.19 -14.62
C ARG A 392 0.55 15.99 -15.01
#